data_4eb898cb6c0970215f1311a54b7862e3
#
_entry.id   4eb898cb6c0970215f1311a54b7862e3
#
_cell.length_a   1.000
_cell.length_b   1.000
_cell.length_c   1.000
_cell.angle_alpha   90.00
_cell.angle_beta   90.00
_cell.angle_gamma   90.00
#
_symmetry.space_group_name_H-M   'P 1'
#
loop_
_entity.id
_entity.type
_entity.pdbx_description
1 polymer ?
#
loop_
_entity_poly.entity_id
_entity_poly.type
_entity_poly.pdbx_seq_one_letter_code
_entity_poly.pdbx_strand_id
1 'polypeptide(L)'
;MSLFDDKLKKITLKETLSLILILFIIQYLINSLNFIQIDTIWIYIFIIFFFIFKLRDEIFNVGEDISQAFQPKILKMVFFLIVLNVFFSYGMLYFSDFILNVIPKGNLFNSILTTGLIASVFISPISEELIFRGVFLNRLQLVVPPVFAVLISSLLFASLHGFGTIFSAFIFGICASILYLKTKNIFIAIMFHFLNNLFAEIIVLCDSSNILFTDGLVILAMSVLAVISFIILLVFITRQLKVLNNGEL
;
A
#
# COMPACT_ATOMS: atom_id res chain seq x y z
N MET A 1 -9.65 12.24 -16.80
CA MET A 1 -9.05 12.45 -15.46
C MET A 1 -10.05 13.22 -14.65
N SER A 2 -10.35 12.81 -13.43
CA SER A 2 -11.36 13.46 -12.60
C SER A 2 -10.89 14.81 -12.06
N LEU A 3 -11.83 15.69 -11.72
CA LEU A 3 -11.51 16.96 -11.05
C LEU A 3 -10.83 16.72 -9.70
N PHE A 4 -11.17 15.63 -9.02
CA PHE A 4 -10.56 15.22 -7.76
C PHE A 4 -9.06 14.93 -7.92
N ASP A 5 -8.67 14.09 -8.91
CA ASP A 5 -7.27 13.79 -9.18
C ASP A 5 -6.49 15.02 -9.67
N ASP A 6 -7.13 15.90 -10.44
CA ASP A 6 -6.50 17.16 -10.88
C ASP A 6 -6.18 18.09 -9.70
N LYS A 7 -7.08 18.17 -8.73
CA LYS A 7 -6.87 18.96 -7.51
C LYS A 7 -5.85 18.30 -6.59
N LEU A 8 -5.89 16.97 -6.47
CA LEU A 8 -4.93 16.18 -5.70
C LEU A 8 -3.49 16.43 -6.18
N LYS A 9 -3.26 16.47 -7.49
CA LYS A 9 -1.95 16.79 -8.09
C LYS A 9 -1.43 18.19 -7.78
N LYS A 10 -2.29 19.13 -7.40
CA LYS A 10 -1.89 20.50 -7.02
C LYS A 10 -1.34 20.58 -5.60
N ILE A 11 -1.63 19.60 -4.73
CA ILE A 11 -1.10 19.56 -3.37
C ILE A 11 0.42 19.43 -3.43
N THR A 12 1.13 20.28 -2.69
CA THR A 12 2.58 20.35 -2.77
C THR A 12 3.25 19.33 -1.85
N LEU A 13 4.42 18.84 -2.27
CA LEU A 13 5.25 17.97 -1.46
C LEU A 13 5.65 18.66 -0.13
N LYS A 14 5.93 19.97 -0.17
CA LYS A 14 6.31 20.74 1.00
C LYS A 14 5.19 20.75 2.06
N GLU A 15 3.95 21.01 1.66
CA GLU A 15 2.81 21.01 2.60
C GLU A 15 2.64 19.62 3.25
N THR A 16 2.67 18.57 2.44
CA THR A 16 2.49 17.19 2.91
C THR A 16 3.61 16.77 3.85
N LEU A 17 4.87 16.98 3.49
CA LEU A 17 6.02 16.64 4.34
C LEU A 17 6.06 17.46 5.62
N SER A 18 5.77 18.76 5.55
CA SER A 18 5.71 19.62 6.75
C SER A 18 4.63 19.14 7.72
N LEU A 19 3.46 18.75 7.22
CA LEU A 19 2.39 18.19 8.06
C LEU A 19 2.85 16.90 8.74
N ILE A 20 3.37 15.96 7.97
CA ILE A 20 3.84 14.67 8.48
C ILE A 20 4.90 14.89 9.58
N LEU A 21 5.89 15.74 9.31
CA LEU A 21 6.95 16.04 10.28
C LEU A 21 6.40 16.66 11.56
N ILE A 22 5.49 17.63 11.46
CA ILE A 22 4.84 18.27 12.62
C ILE A 22 4.07 17.22 13.44
N LEU A 23 3.30 16.35 12.79
CA LEU A 23 2.53 15.32 13.48
C LEU A 23 3.43 14.33 14.23
N PHE A 24 4.54 13.90 13.61
CA PHE A 24 5.52 13.03 14.29
C PHE A 24 6.19 13.73 15.47
N ILE A 25 6.55 15.00 15.35
CA ILE A 25 7.13 15.78 16.47
C ILE A 25 6.11 15.88 17.61
N ILE A 26 4.85 16.20 17.31
CA ILE A 26 3.79 16.30 18.32
C ILE A 26 3.59 14.93 19.01
N GLN A 27 3.49 13.84 18.25
CA GLN A 27 3.37 12.50 18.81
C GLN A 27 4.55 12.16 19.73
N TYR A 28 5.79 12.43 19.28
CA TYR A 28 6.99 12.20 20.07
C TYR A 28 6.97 12.99 21.38
N LEU A 29 6.63 14.27 21.33
CA LEU A 29 6.56 15.14 22.51
C LEU A 29 5.50 14.66 23.52
N ILE A 30 4.30 14.30 23.05
CA ILE A 30 3.23 13.82 23.93
C ILE A 30 3.62 12.48 24.56
N ASN A 31 4.14 11.55 23.77
CA ASN A 31 4.56 10.23 24.28
C ASN A 31 5.73 10.35 25.27
N SER A 32 6.62 11.35 25.11
CA SER A 32 7.74 11.60 26.03
C SER A 32 7.30 12.10 27.42
N LEU A 33 6.11 12.70 27.52
CA LEU A 33 5.54 13.14 28.78
C LEU A 33 4.99 12.00 29.66
N ASN A 34 4.89 10.78 29.12
CA ASN A 34 4.42 9.56 29.80
C ASN A 34 3.00 9.61 30.40
N PHE A 35 2.21 10.65 30.10
CA PHE A 35 0.81 10.74 30.54
C PHE A 35 -0.17 9.99 29.64
N ILE A 36 0.07 10.06 28.33
CA ILE A 36 -0.78 9.43 27.30
C ILE A 36 0.16 8.89 26.22
N GLN A 37 -0.09 7.66 25.79
CA GLN A 37 0.58 7.07 24.63
C GLN A 37 -0.33 7.23 23.41
N ILE A 38 0.12 8.03 22.46
CA ILE A 38 -0.60 8.25 21.17
C ILE A 38 -0.06 7.26 20.15
N ASP A 39 -0.96 6.47 19.59
CA ASP A 39 -0.65 5.53 18.51
C ASP A 39 -0.44 6.28 17.18
N THR A 40 0.36 5.70 16.29
CA THR A 40 0.62 6.20 14.93
C THR A 40 -0.64 6.31 14.07
N ILE A 41 -1.70 5.57 14.40
CA ILE A 41 -3.00 5.65 13.72
C ILE A 41 -3.55 7.09 13.69
N TRP A 42 -3.30 7.87 14.74
CA TRP A 42 -3.74 9.27 14.79
C TRP A 42 -3.07 10.14 13.74
N ILE A 43 -1.79 9.87 13.42
CA ILE A 43 -1.10 10.56 12.32
C ILE A 43 -1.83 10.30 11.00
N TYR A 44 -2.17 9.05 10.70
CA TYR A 44 -2.91 8.70 9.48
C TYR A 44 -4.28 9.38 9.42
N ILE A 45 -5.02 9.40 10.53
CA ILE A 45 -6.31 10.09 10.63
C ILE A 45 -6.16 11.60 10.34
N PHE A 46 -5.18 12.28 10.94
CA PHE A 46 -4.95 13.69 10.67
C PHE A 46 -4.51 13.96 9.24
N ILE A 47 -3.74 13.07 8.63
CA ILE A 47 -3.38 13.15 7.22
C ILE A 47 -4.64 13.04 6.34
N ILE A 48 -5.54 12.11 6.62
CA ILE A 48 -6.80 11.97 5.89
C ILE A 48 -7.63 13.26 6.03
N PHE A 49 -7.76 13.83 7.23
CA PHE A 49 -8.46 15.11 7.43
C PHE A 49 -7.84 16.26 6.65
N PHE A 50 -6.50 16.33 6.58
CA PHE A 50 -5.82 17.33 5.76
C PHE A 50 -6.20 17.19 4.27
N PHE A 51 -6.19 15.98 3.72
CA PHE A 51 -6.59 15.76 2.34
C PHE A 51 -8.08 16.06 2.12
N ILE A 52 -8.96 15.66 3.04
CA ILE A 52 -10.39 16.02 3.00
C ILE A 52 -10.56 17.53 2.96
N PHE A 53 -9.86 18.26 3.81
CA PHE A 53 -9.92 19.72 3.84
C PHE A 53 -9.44 20.37 2.54
N LYS A 54 -8.31 19.86 1.98
CA LYS A 54 -7.74 20.37 0.71
C LYS A 54 -8.61 20.05 -0.50
N LEU A 55 -9.33 18.95 -0.48
CA LEU A 55 -10.13 18.42 -1.59
C LEU A 55 -11.64 18.62 -1.40
N ARG A 56 -12.05 19.33 -0.35
CA ARG A 56 -13.46 19.44 0.10
C ARG A 56 -14.45 19.83 -1.00
N ASP A 57 -14.02 20.67 -1.95
CA ASP A 57 -14.91 21.14 -3.01
C ASP A 57 -15.19 20.05 -4.07
N GLU A 58 -14.33 19.01 -4.15
CA GLU A 58 -14.41 17.92 -5.12
C GLU A 58 -14.92 16.61 -4.51
N ILE A 59 -14.99 16.50 -3.18
CA ILE A 59 -15.41 15.26 -2.50
C ILE A 59 -16.81 14.81 -2.92
N PHE A 60 -17.71 15.75 -3.23
CA PHE A 60 -19.07 15.41 -3.66
C PHE A 60 -19.15 14.98 -5.13
N ASN A 61 -18.06 15.13 -5.90
CA ASN A 61 -17.99 14.82 -7.33
C ASN A 61 -17.28 13.48 -7.63
N VAL A 62 -16.94 12.69 -6.59
CA VAL A 62 -16.17 11.43 -6.74
C VAL A 62 -17.01 10.23 -7.16
N GLY A 63 -18.31 10.37 -7.35
CA GLY A 63 -19.22 9.27 -7.66
C GLY A 63 -18.83 8.49 -8.93
N GLU A 64 -18.39 9.18 -9.98
CA GLU A 64 -17.90 8.55 -11.22
C GLU A 64 -16.58 7.80 -11.00
N ASP A 65 -15.65 8.36 -10.21
CA ASP A 65 -14.37 7.75 -9.91
C ASP A 65 -14.55 6.47 -9.10
N ILE A 66 -15.44 6.50 -8.11
CA ILE A 66 -15.80 5.32 -7.32
C ILE A 66 -16.48 4.28 -8.22
N SER A 67 -17.43 4.68 -9.07
CA SER A 67 -18.10 3.78 -10.02
C SER A 67 -17.11 3.12 -10.99
N GLN A 68 -16.11 3.85 -11.48
CA GLN A 68 -15.05 3.31 -12.31
C GLN A 68 -14.24 2.22 -11.61
N ALA A 69 -13.97 2.37 -10.30
CA ALA A 69 -13.25 1.37 -9.52
C ALA A 69 -13.97 0.01 -9.48
N PHE A 70 -15.30 0.03 -9.53
CA PHE A 70 -16.13 -1.18 -9.52
C PHE A 70 -16.41 -1.76 -10.91
N GLN A 71 -15.85 -1.22 -11.99
CA GLN A 71 -16.00 -1.82 -13.31
C GLN A 71 -15.39 -3.24 -13.36
N PRO A 72 -16.06 -4.22 -14.00
CA PRO A 72 -15.59 -5.62 -14.03
C PRO A 72 -14.17 -5.80 -14.55
N LYS A 73 -13.74 -4.99 -15.51
CA LYS A 73 -12.38 -5.01 -16.05
C LYS A 73 -11.35 -4.58 -15.01
N ILE A 74 -11.65 -3.55 -14.23
CA ILE A 74 -10.79 -3.05 -13.15
C ILE A 74 -10.74 -4.06 -12.01
N LEU A 75 -11.90 -4.55 -11.57
CA LEU A 75 -11.98 -5.55 -10.50
C LEU A 75 -11.20 -6.83 -10.84
N LYS A 76 -11.30 -7.33 -12.08
CA LYS A 76 -10.51 -8.49 -12.53
C LYS A 76 -9.00 -8.23 -12.44
N MET A 77 -8.54 -7.07 -12.88
CA MET A 77 -7.13 -6.69 -12.84
C MET A 77 -6.64 -6.52 -11.40
N VAL A 78 -7.40 -5.83 -10.57
CA VAL A 78 -7.10 -5.63 -9.14
C VAL A 78 -7.04 -6.97 -8.42
N PHE A 79 -8.06 -7.81 -8.56
CA PHE A 79 -8.10 -9.15 -7.94
C PHE A 79 -6.92 -10.03 -8.37
N PHE A 80 -6.61 -10.05 -9.66
CA PHE A 80 -5.46 -10.79 -10.19
C PHE A 80 -4.15 -10.35 -9.53
N LEU A 81 -3.91 -9.03 -9.44
CA LEU A 81 -2.71 -8.50 -8.81
C LEU A 81 -2.67 -8.76 -7.30
N ILE A 82 -3.82 -8.72 -6.61
CA ILE A 82 -3.91 -9.04 -5.18
C ILE A 82 -3.49 -10.48 -4.92
N VAL A 83 -4.05 -11.45 -5.66
CA VAL A 83 -3.72 -12.86 -5.48
C VAL A 83 -2.22 -13.09 -5.64
N LEU A 84 -1.63 -12.53 -6.70
CA LEU A 84 -0.18 -12.64 -6.92
C LEU A 84 0.64 -11.99 -5.81
N ASN A 85 0.25 -10.77 -5.40
CA ASN A 85 0.99 -10.02 -4.38
C ASN A 85 0.89 -10.68 -3.00
N VAL A 86 -0.26 -11.21 -2.62
CA VAL A 86 -0.44 -11.92 -1.35
C VAL A 86 0.44 -13.18 -1.29
N PHE A 87 0.41 -14.04 -2.31
CA PHE A 87 1.31 -15.21 -2.34
C PHE A 87 2.78 -14.80 -2.31
N PHE A 88 3.15 -13.79 -3.08
CA PHE A 88 4.52 -13.28 -3.09
C PHE A 88 4.93 -12.75 -1.71
N SER A 89 4.06 -12.02 -1.02
CA SER A 89 4.32 -11.47 0.32
C SER A 89 4.54 -12.57 1.36
N TYR A 90 3.73 -13.64 1.35
CA TYR A 90 3.96 -14.81 2.22
C TYR A 90 5.31 -15.48 1.94
N GLY A 91 5.67 -15.67 0.68
CA GLY A 91 7.00 -16.20 0.33
C GLY A 91 8.14 -15.34 0.84
N MET A 92 7.99 -14.01 0.78
CA MET A 92 8.99 -13.09 1.33
C MET A 92 9.06 -13.14 2.86
N LEU A 93 7.93 -13.35 3.54
CA LEU A 93 7.92 -13.59 4.99
C LEU A 93 8.68 -14.87 5.35
N TYR A 94 8.43 -15.99 4.66
CA TYR A 94 9.17 -17.25 4.90
C TYR A 94 10.66 -17.11 4.63
N PHE A 95 11.03 -16.44 3.54
CA PHE A 95 12.44 -16.16 3.21
C PHE A 95 13.11 -15.31 4.28
N SER A 96 12.41 -14.27 4.75
CA SER A 96 12.92 -13.38 5.80
C SER A 96 13.03 -14.10 7.14
N ASP A 97 12.09 -14.98 7.47
CA ASP A 97 12.14 -15.78 8.70
C ASP A 97 13.29 -16.78 8.64
N PHE A 98 13.49 -17.45 7.51
CA PHE A 98 14.59 -18.37 7.31
C PHE A 98 15.96 -17.70 7.53
N ILE A 99 16.14 -16.44 7.09
CA ILE A 99 17.41 -15.72 7.21
C ILE A 99 17.54 -15.00 8.56
N LEU A 100 16.48 -14.38 9.06
CA LEU A 100 16.54 -13.39 10.14
C LEU A 100 15.79 -13.77 11.39
N ASN A 101 15.04 -14.90 11.41
CA ASN A 101 14.13 -15.29 12.48
C ASN A 101 13.18 -14.15 12.91
N VAL A 102 12.59 -13.44 11.95
CA VAL A 102 11.78 -12.25 12.20
C VAL A 102 10.30 -12.54 12.49
N ILE A 103 9.81 -13.74 12.17
CA ILE A 103 8.43 -14.11 12.48
C ILE A 103 8.33 -14.38 13.99
N PRO A 104 7.47 -13.64 14.71
CA PRO A 104 7.23 -13.95 16.12
C PRO A 104 6.72 -15.39 16.25
N LYS A 105 7.39 -16.20 17.06
CA LYS A 105 6.95 -17.58 17.36
C LYS A 105 5.63 -17.65 18.13
N GLY A 106 4.91 -16.52 18.24
CA GLY A 106 3.61 -16.38 18.87
C GLY A 106 2.47 -16.32 17.84
N ASN A 107 1.27 -16.42 18.35
CA ASN A 107 0.05 -16.48 17.54
C ASN A 107 -0.15 -15.13 16.81
N LEU A 108 0.14 -15.07 15.51
CA LEU A 108 -0.11 -13.89 14.66
C LEU A 108 -1.58 -13.44 14.72
N PHE A 109 -2.50 -14.40 14.89
CA PHE A 109 -3.93 -14.15 15.11
C PHE A 109 -4.19 -13.17 16.27
N ASN A 110 -3.52 -13.36 17.42
CA ASN A 110 -3.69 -12.45 18.55
C ASN A 110 -3.07 -11.06 18.29
N SER A 111 -2.00 -10.97 17.53
CA SER A 111 -1.38 -9.67 17.19
C SER A 111 -2.29 -8.83 16.29
N ILE A 112 -2.97 -9.44 15.33
CA ILE A 112 -3.91 -8.76 14.43
C ILE A 112 -5.11 -8.20 15.20
N LEU A 113 -5.68 -8.98 16.12
CA LEU A 113 -6.81 -8.54 16.95
C LEU A 113 -6.42 -7.39 17.89
N THR A 114 -5.16 -7.33 18.32
CA THR A 114 -4.68 -6.30 19.27
C THR A 114 -4.16 -5.03 18.59
N THR A 115 -3.61 -5.11 17.39
CA THR A 115 -2.97 -3.96 16.69
C THR A 115 -3.92 -3.16 15.81
N GLY A 116 -5.19 -3.56 15.70
CA GLY A 116 -6.21 -2.75 15.04
C GLY A 116 -6.38 -3.04 13.56
N LEU A 117 -7.14 -4.08 13.25
CA LEU A 117 -7.56 -4.47 11.91
C LEU A 117 -8.13 -3.27 11.10
N ILE A 118 -8.88 -2.38 11.77
CA ILE A 118 -9.42 -1.17 11.14
C ILE A 118 -8.28 -0.24 10.68
N ALA A 119 -7.20 -0.15 11.46
CA ALA A 119 -6.07 0.70 11.11
C ALA A 119 -5.34 0.18 9.87
N SER A 120 -4.99 -1.12 9.85
CA SER A 120 -4.22 -1.74 8.77
C SER A 120 -5.01 -1.86 7.46
N VAL A 121 -6.32 -2.13 7.55
CA VAL A 121 -7.16 -2.42 6.39
C VAL A 121 -7.78 -1.15 5.79
N PHE A 122 -8.19 -0.18 6.61
CA PHE A 122 -8.93 1.00 6.12
C PHE A 122 -8.12 2.29 6.21
N ILE A 123 -7.59 2.63 7.38
CA ILE A 123 -7.06 3.96 7.64
C ILE A 123 -5.69 4.15 6.98
N SER A 124 -4.78 3.22 7.20
CA SER A 124 -3.44 3.25 6.63
C SER A 124 -3.47 3.27 5.09
N PRO A 125 -4.19 2.38 4.37
CA PRO A 125 -4.26 2.42 2.92
C PRO A 125 -4.73 3.74 2.34
N ILE A 126 -5.75 4.37 2.93
CA ILE A 126 -6.25 5.66 2.43
C ILE A 126 -5.16 6.73 2.54
N SER A 127 -4.56 6.88 3.72
CA SER A 127 -3.54 7.92 3.95
C SER A 127 -2.28 7.67 3.12
N GLU A 128 -1.83 6.43 3.03
CA GLU A 128 -0.62 6.05 2.29
C GLU A 128 -0.79 6.26 0.78
N GLU A 129 -1.92 5.85 0.19
CA GLU A 129 -2.14 6.08 -1.24
C GLU A 129 -2.26 7.58 -1.57
N LEU A 130 -2.92 8.37 -0.73
CA LEU A 130 -2.99 9.82 -0.91
C LEU A 130 -1.60 10.47 -0.85
N ILE A 131 -0.73 10.03 0.06
CA ILE A 131 0.65 10.52 0.15
C ILE A 131 1.47 10.06 -1.05
N PHE A 132 1.56 8.74 -1.28
CA PHE A 132 2.54 8.19 -2.22
C PHE A 132 2.11 8.30 -3.68
N ARG A 133 0.84 8.01 -4.01
CA ARG A 133 0.34 8.11 -5.39
C ARG A 133 -0.24 9.48 -5.65
N GLY A 134 -0.99 10.02 -4.69
CA GLY A 134 -1.60 11.35 -4.80
C GLY A 134 -0.59 12.48 -4.86
N VAL A 135 0.45 12.47 -4.03
CA VAL A 135 1.42 13.56 -3.96
C VAL A 135 2.79 13.15 -4.49
N PHE A 136 3.49 12.21 -3.85
CA PHE A 136 4.89 11.88 -4.20
C PHE A 136 5.06 11.49 -5.66
N LEU A 137 4.31 10.51 -6.15
CA LEU A 137 4.41 10.03 -7.53
C LEU A 137 4.11 11.16 -8.53
N ASN A 138 3.05 11.93 -8.31
CA ASN A 138 2.69 13.04 -9.19
C ASN A 138 3.76 14.15 -9.22
N ARG A 139 4.39 14.44 -8.08
CA ARG A 139 5.46 15.44 -8.02
C ARG A 139 6.77 14.93 -8.62
N LEU A 140 7.09 13.67 -8.43
CA LEU A 140 8.27 13.07 -9.06
C LEU A 140 8.16 13.06 -10.58
N GLN A 141 6.97 12.82 -11.15
CA GLN A 141 6.75 12.87 -12.60
C GLN A 141 7.02 14.25 -13.24
N LEU A 142 7.09 15.32 -12.45
CA LEU A 142 7.46 16.65 -12.97
C LEU A 142 8.97 16.84 -13.14
N VAL A 143 9.79 16.00 -12.51
CA VAL A 143 11.25 16.17 -12.44
C VAL A 143 12.05 14.98 -12.96
N VAL A 144 11.44 13.79 -13.00
CA VAL A 144 12.07 12.57 -13.53
C VAL A 144 11.14 11.81 -14.47
N PRO A 145 11.68 10.98 -15.39
CA PRO A 145 10.85 10.14 -16.25
C PRO A 145 9.89 9.25 -15.45
N PRO A 146 8.70 8.92 -16.00
CA PRO A 146 7.64 8.21 -15.28
C PRO A 146 8.09 6.89 -14.64
N VAL A 147 8.97 6.15 -15.29
CA VAL A 147 9.51 4.89 -14.74
C VAL A 147 10.29 5.14 -13.45
N PHE A 148 11.16 6.15 -13.42
CA PHE A 148 11.91 6.50 -12.21
C PHE A 148 11.00 7.05 -11.12
N ALA A 149 9.97 7.82 -11.48
CA ALA A 149 8.97 8.30 -10.52
C ALA A 149 8.26 7.13 -9.84
N VAL A 150 7.86 6.09 -10.59
CA VAL A 150 7.27 4.86 -10.06
C VAL A 150 8.25 4.15 -9.11
N LEU A 151 9.49 3.94 -9.52
CA LEU A 151 10.49 3.22 -8.72
C LEU A 151 10.82 3.97 -7.42
N ILE A 152 11.07 5.28 -7.50
CA ILE A 152 11.40 6.10 -6.33
C ILE A 152 10.22 6.18 -5.35
N SER A 153 9.01 6.45 -5.84
CA SER A 153 7.81 6.48 -4.98
C SER A 153 7.55 5.15 -4.30
N SER A 154 7.75 4.03 -5.01
CA SER A 154 7.57 2.68 -4.47
C SER A 154 8.66 2.31 -3.46
N LEU A 155 9.90 2.76 -3.66
CA LEU A 155 10.99 2.55 -2.72
C LEU A 155 10.76 3.33 -1.42
N LEU A 156 10.33 4.59 -1.52
CA LEU A 156 9.96 5.41 -0.37
C LEU A 156 8.79 4.77 0.40
N PHE A 157 7.78 4.28 -0.29
CA PHE A 157 6.68 3.53 0.32
C PHE A 157 7.19 2.30 1.07
N ALA A 158 8.01 1.49 0.42
CA ALA A 158 8.56 0.26 1.00
C ALA A 158 9.44 0.51 2.23
N SER A 159 10.17 1.63 2.27
CA SER A 159 11.05 1.98 3.38
C SER A 159 10.32 2.22 4.72
N LEU A 160 9.00 2.41 4.69
CA LEU A 160 8.15 2.52 5.88
C LEU A 160 7.70 1.17 6.44
N HIS A 161 8.00 0.07 5.73
CA HIS A 161 7.60 -1.28 6.12
C HIS A 161 8.71 -1.99 6.90
N GLY A 162 8.32 -2.98 7.72
CA GLY A 162 9.25 -3.78 8.50
C GLY A 162 10.20 -4.62 7.63
N PHE A 163 11.34 -4.98 8.18
CA PHE A 163 12.47 -5.61 7.45
C PHE A 163 12.06 -6.85 6.63
N GLY A 164 11.15 -7.69 7.14
CA GLY A 164 10.66 -8.90 6.45
C GLY A 164 9.73 -8.64 5.27
N THR A 165 9.20 -7.42 5.14
CA THR A 165 8.17 -7.07 4.16
C THR A 165 8.58 -5.98 3.17
N ILE A 166 9.76 -5.38 3.31
CA ILE A 166 10.24 -4.27 2.45
C ILE A 166 10.17 -4.63 0.97
N PHE A 167 10.64 -5.82 0.58
CA PHE A 167 10.69 -6.19 -0.83
C PHE A 167 9.29 -6.44 -1.40
N SER A 168 8.41 -7.09 -0.66
CA SER A 168 7.02 -7.28 -1.09
C SER A 168 6.26 -5.94 -1.16
N ALA A 169 6.48 -5.04 -0.20
CA ALA A 169 5.93 -3.69 -0.22
C ALA A 169 6.46 -2.86 -1.41
N PHE A 170 7.70 -3.05 -1.83
CA PHE A 170 8.25 -2.42 -3.02
C PHE A 170 7.54 -2.87 -4.30
N ILE A 171 7.38 -4.19 -4.49
CA ILE A 171 6.66 -4.76 -5.64
C ILE A 171 5.18 -4.33 -5.63
N PHE A 172 4.52 -4.38 -4.47
CA PHE A 172 3.18 -3.84 -4.29
C PHE A 172 3.11 -2.36 -4.70
N GLY A 173 4.06 -1.57 -4.23
CA GLY A 173 4.18 -0.15 -4.52
C GLY A 173 4.26 0.16 -6.01
N ILE A 174 5.05 -0.62 -6.76
CA ILE A 174 5.13 -0.52 -8.23
C ILE A 174 3.76 -0.84 -8.86
N CYS A 175 3.12 -1.94 -8.45
CA CYS A 175 1.81 -2.32 -8.99
C CYS A 175 0.73 -1.25 -8.72
N ALA A 176 0.67 -0.71 -7.51
CA ALA A 176 -0.26 0.37 -7.16
C ALA A 176 0.00 1.65 -7.97
N SER A 177 1.28 2.01 -8.16
CA SER A 177 1.68 3.16 -8.98
C SER A 177 1.29 2.97 -10.45
N ILE A 178 1.50 1.79 -11.03
CA ILE A 178 1.09 1.44 -12.38
C ILE A 178 -0.44 1.51 -12.52
N LEU A 179 -1.18 0.94 -11.56
CA LEU A 179 -2.65 1.00 -11.56
C LEU A 179 -3.14 2.45 -11.56
N TYR A 180 -2.60 3.27 -10.67
CA TYR A 180 -2.95 4.70 -10.59
C TYR A 180 -2.64 5.44 -11.89
N LEU A 181 -1.45 5.28 -12.45
CA LEU A 181 -1.07 5.97 -13.69
C LEU A 181 -1.91 5.53 -14.89
N LYS A 182 -2.27 4.25 -14.95
CA LYS A 182 -3.08 3.68 -16.03
C LYS A 182 -4.55 4.09 -15.98
N THR A 183 -5.08 4.24 -14.78
CA THR A 183 -6.51 4.55 -14.58
C THR A 183 -6.75 6.03 -14.33
N LYS A 184 -5.72 6.78 -13.92
CA LYS A 184 -5.81 8.18 -13.48
C LYS A 184 -6.88 8.35 -12.39
N ASN A 185 -6.97 7.39 -11.47
CA ASN A 185 -7.98 7.34 -10.42
C ASN A 185 -7.38 6.80 -9.13
N ILE A 186 -7.30 7.67 -8.11
CA ILE A 186 -6.71 7.33 -6.82
C ILE A 186 -7.54 6.29 -6.05
N PHE A 187 -8.86 6.25 -6.25
CA PHE A 187 -9.73 5.30 -5.57
C PHE A 187 -9.44 3.85 -5.97
N ILE A 188 -8.93 3.62 -7.19
CA ILE A 188 -8.49 2.29 -7.64
C ILE A 188 -7.24 1.85 -6.89
N ALA A 189 -6.27 2.75 -6.67
CA ALA A 189 -5.10 2.44 -5.87
C ALA A 189 -5.46 2.19 -4.41
N ILE A 190 -6.34 3.01 -3.82
CA ILE A 190 -6.88 2.81 -2.46
C ILE A 190 -7.60 1.48 -2.36
N MET A 191 -8.48 1.14 -3.30
CA MET A 191 -9.19 -0.14 -3.33
C MET A 191 -8.22 -1.32 -3.45
N PHE A 192 -7.21 -1.23 -4.31
CA PHE A 192 -6.20 -2.26 -4.45
C PHE A 192 -5.44 -2.50 -3.13
N HIS A 193 -5.03 -1.43 -2.46
CA HIS A 193 -4.34 -1.50 -1.17
C HIS A 193 -5.24 -2.06 -0.06
N PHE A 194 -6.45 -1.50 0.07
CA PHE A 194 -7.45 -1.99 1.01
C PHE A 194 -7.71 -3.49 0.86
N LEU A 195 -8.01 -3.95 -0.36
CA LEU A 195 -8.29 -5.36 -0.62
C LEU A 195 -7.06 -6.24 -0.40
N ASN A 196 -5.86 -5.78 -0.76
CA ASN A 196 -4.63 -6.52 -0.51
C ASN A 196 -4.44 -6.80 1.00
N ASN A 197 -4.59 -5.77 1.82
CA ASN A 197 -4.46 -5.91 3.27
C ASN A 197 -5.61 -6.75 3.86
N LEU A 198 -6.83 -6.52 3.41
CA LEU A 198 -7.99 -7.30 3.84
C LEU A 198 -7.81 -8.81 3.55
N PHE A 199 -7.37 -9.17 2.35
CA PHE A 199 -7.12 -10.58 2.00
C PHE A 199 -5.99 -11.18 2.83
N ALA A 200 -4.89 -10.46 3.05
CA ALA A 200 -3.80 -10.92 3.90
C ALA A 200 -4.27 -11.18 5.34
N GLU A 201 -5.06 -10.25 5.91
CA GLU A 201 -5.60 -10.39 7.27
C GLU A 201 -6.65 -11.52 7.38
N ILE A 202 -7.52 -11.69 6.38
CA ILE A 202 -8.48 -12.80 6.36
C ILE A 202 -7.76 -14.15 6.37
N ILE A 203 -6.68 -14.30 5.59
CA ILE A 203 -5.91 -15.55 5.56
C ILE A 203 -5.36 -15.87 6.96
N VAL A 204 -4.78 -14.90 7.66
CA VAL A 204 -4.29 -15.11 9.02
C VAL A 204 -5.42 -15.38 10.01
N LEU A 205 -6.55 -14.67 9.90
CA LEU A 205 -7.73 -14.92 10.75
C LEU A 205 -8.34 -16.32 10.55
N CYS A 206 -8.22 -16.86 9.33
CA CYS A 206 -8.68 -18.22 9.05
C CYS A 206 -7.67 -19.30 9.52
N ASP A 207 -6.42 -18.93 9.77
CA ASP A 207 -5.36 -19.85 10.21
C ASP A 207 -5.17 -19.85 11.74
N SER A 208 -6.25 -20.11 12.48
CA SER A 208 -6.22 -20.17 13.95
C SER A 208 -5.24 -21.23 14.51
N SER A 209 -4.92 -22.24 13.73
CA SER A 209 -3.97 -23.30 14.08
C SER A 209 -2.53 -22.98 13.69
N ASN A 210 -2.29 -21.82 13.09
CA ASN A 210 -0.98 -21.36 12.62
C ASN A 210 -0.28 -22.33 11.64
N ILE A 211 -1.07 -23.05 10.83
CA ILE A 211 -0.60 -24.06 9.86
C ILE A 211 0.30 -23.40 8.80
N LEU A 212 -0.03 -22.19 8.38
CA LEU A 212 0.75 -21.42 7.40
C LEU A 212 2.22 -21.25 7.79
N PHE A 213 2.53 -21.25 9.09
CA PHE A 213 3.88 -21.00 9.59
C PHE A 213 4.51 -22.21 10.31
N THR A 214 3.77 -23.32 10.46
CA THR A 214 4.24 -24.52 11.18
C THR A 214 4.27 -25.77 10.34
N ASP A 215 3.41 -25.89 9.31
CA ASP A 215 3.36 -27.07 8.46
C ASP A 215 4.32 -26.94 7.27
N GLY A 216 5.30 -27.86 7.20
CA GLY A 216 6.34 -27.83 6.17
C GLY A 216 5.81 -28.01 4.74
N LEU A 217 4.72 -28.78 4.53
CA LEU A 217 4.14 -28.96 3.19
C LEU A 217 3.40 -27.68 2.76
N VAL A 218 2.70 -27.03 3.68
CA VAL A 218 2.03 -25.76 3.41
C VAL A 218 3.04 -24.67 3.09
N ILE A 219 4.12 -24.56 3.88
CA ILE A 219 5.22 -23.61 3.63
C ILE A 219 5.84 -23.84 2.25
N LEU A 220 6.10 -25.10 1.90
CA LEU A 220 6.65 -25.47 0.58
C LEU A 220 5.69 -25.06 -0.54
N ALA A 221 4.40 -25.42 -0.45
CA ALA A 221 3.39 -25.09 -1.44
C ALA A 221 3.26 -23.57 -1.63
N MET A 222 3.18 -22.82 -0.54
CA MET A 222 3.11 -21.36 -0.57
C MET A 222 4.38 -20.73 -1.15
N SER A 223 5.55 -21.30 -0.86
CA SER A 223 6.82 -20.84 -1.43
C SER A 223 6.89 -21.03 -2.94
N VAL A 224 6.40 -22.16 -3.45
CA VAL A 224 6.29 -22.42 -4.91
C VAL A 224 5.33 -21.40 -5.56
N LEU A 225 4.15 -21.20 -4.96
CA LEU A 225 3.18 -20.18 -5.43
C LEU A 225 3.77 -18.78 -5.41
N ALA A 226 4.59 -18.45 -4.41
CA ALA A 226 5.27 -17.15 -4.31
C ALA A 226 6.27 -16.95 -5.47
N VAL A 227 7.06 -17.97 -5.82
CA VAL A 227 8.00 -17.89 -6.96
C VAL A 227 7.25 -17.70 -8.28
N ILE A 228 6.19 -18.48 -8.50
CA ILE A 228 5.35 -18.34 -9.70
C ILE A 228 4.74 -16.94 -9.75
N SER A 229 4.18 -16.45 -8.63
CA SER A 229 3.58 -15.13 -8.53
C SER A 229 4.59 -14.02 -8.81
N PHE A 230 5.81 -14.15 -8.28
CA PHE A 230 6.88 -13.20 -8.54
C PHE A 230 7.26 -13.09 -10.02
N ILE A 231 7.39 -14.24 -10.71
CA ILE A 231 7.69 -14.27 -12.15
C ILE A 231 6.58 -13.56 -12.93
N ILE A 232 5.31 -13.84 -12.62
CA ILE A 232 4.16 -13.21 -13.30
C ILE A 232 4.14 -11.70 -13.01
N LEU A 233 4.36 -11.29 -11.75
CA LEU A 233 4.45 -9.87 -11.38
C LEU A 233 5.59 -9.15 -12.12
N LEU A 234 6.77 -9.76 -12.23
CA LEU A 234 7.89 -9.20 -12.98
C LEU A 234 7.54 -8.99 -14.47
N VAL A 235 6.91 -10.00 -15.10
CA VAL A 235 6.46 -9.89 -16.49
C VAL A 235 5.41 -8.78 -16.63
N PHE A 236 4.46 -8.68 -15.72
CA PHE A 236 3.48 -7.59 -15.71
C PHE A 236 4.17 -6.24 -15.57
N ILE A 237 4.99 -6.05 -14.54
CA ILE A 237 5.69 -4.80 -14.25
C ILE A 237 6.56 -4.36 -15.43
N THR A 238 7.40 -5.24 -15.97
CA THR A 238 8.30 -4.90 -17.07
C THR A 238 7.55 -4.47 -18.32
N ARG A 239 6.42 -5.15 -18.65
CA ARG A 239 5.56 -4.76 -19.76
C ARG A 239 4.93 -3.39 -19.54
N GLN A 240 4.39 -3.12 -18.33
CA GLN A 240 3.73 -1.84 -18.06
C GLN A 240 4.75 -0.68 -17.97
N LEU A 241 5.92 -0.89 -17.40
CA LEU A 241 6.97 0.13 -17.37
C LEU A 241 7.49 0.46 -18.78
N LYS A 242 7.53 -0.51 -19.71
CA LYS A 242 7.86 -0.26 -21.11
C LYS A 242 6.81 0.63 -21.79
N VAL A 243 5.53 0.35 -21.56
CA VAL A 243 4.42 1.18 -22.09
C VAL A 243 4.49 2.60 -21.52
N LEU A 244 4.77 2.74 -20.21
CA LEU A 244 4.98 4.05 -19.57
C LEU A 244 6.13 4.83 -20.20
N ASN A 245 7.25 4.15 -20.48
CA ASN A 245 8.44 4.80 -21.07
C ASN A 245 8.21 5.28 -22.50
N ASN A 246 7.32 4.60 -23.24
CA ASN A 246 6.95 4.99 -24.59
C ASN A 246 5.90 6.12 -24.66
N GLY A 247 5.37 6.57 -23.51
CA GLY A 247 4.32 7.58 -23.45
C GLY A 247 2.93 7.09 -23.90
N GLU A 248 2.70 5.79 -23.82
CA GLU A 248 1.46 5.12 -24.30
C GLU A 248 0.39 4.94 -23.18
N LEU A 249 0.57 5.56 -21.99
CA LEU A 249 -0.36 5.52 -20.85
C LEU A 249 -1.00 6.87 -20.57
#